data_60444cc5239c79db18fc5e49491d53e2
#
_entry.id   60444cc5239c79db18fc5e49491d53e2
#
_cell.length_a   1.000
_cell.length_b   1.000
_cell.length_c   1.000
_cell.angle_alpha   90.00
_cell.angle_beta   90.00
_cell.angle_gamma   90.00
#
_symmetry.space_group_name_H-M   'P 1'
#
loop_
_entity.id
_entity.type
_entity.pdbx_description
1 polymer ?
#
loop_
_entity_poly.entity_id
_entity_poly.type
_entity_poly.pdbx_seq_one_letter_code
_entity_poly.pdbx_strand_id
1 'polypeptide(L)'
;MHYHFRQRFAVPARKAFEWCTNYSPEDHALMGEQDAERKISRFSDSTIILTDTFHVGTRPIEKQKLVQLYPDMLFWTSTHLTGPAKYSQFLYQITAEDEDASHIDFSGLFLDYTHEKLSKAEAEKLSEKLCKEDSEAWKLLAKAMEKDLCKK
;
A
#
# COMPACT_ATOMS: atom_id res chain seq x y z
N MET A 1 -12.90 -6.29 -8.38
CA MET A 1 -11.71 -7.09 -8.76
C MET A 1 -10.96 -7.46 -7.51
N HIS A 2 -10.42 -8.66 -7.46
CA HIS A 2 -9.61 -9.13 -6.34
C HIS A 2 -8.28 -9.67 -6.88
N TYR A 3 -7.19 -9.28 -6.25
CA TYR A 3 -5.85 -9.77 -6.56
C TYR A 3 -5.02 -9.85 -5.28
N HIS A 4 -3.99 -10.67 -5.30
CA HIS A 4 -3.08 -10.83 -4.18
C HIS A 4 -1.66 -11.14 -4.67
N PHE A 5 -0.69 -10.83 -3.85
CA PHE A 5 0.69 -11.25 -4.04
C PHE A 5 1.40 -11.34 -2.68
N ARG A 6 2.58 -11.94 -2.70
CA ARG A 6 3.50 -12.01 -1.57
C ARG A 6 4.81 -11.33 -1.91
N GLN A 7 5.34 -10.56 -0.98
CA GLN A 7 6.67 -9.97 -1.06
C GLN A 7 7.48 -10.32 0.18
N ARG A 8 8.68 -10.88 -0.03
CA ARG A 8 9.62 -11.20 1.04
C ARG A 8 10.42 -9.97 1.45
N PHE A 9 10.78 -9.92 2.75
CA PHE A 9 11.65 -8.94 3.37
C PHE A 9 12.80 -9.64 4.12
N ALA A 10 14.03 -9.19 3.96
CA ALA A 10 15.19 -9.66 4.74
C ALA A 10 15.28 -8.86 6.06
N VAL A 11 14.17 -8.78 6.79
CA VAL A 11 14.04 -8.10 8.09
C VAL A 11 13.02 -8.83 8.97
N PRO A 12 13.17 -8.76 10.32
CA PRO A 12 12.21 -9.35 11.25
C PRO A 12 10.80 -8.77 11.09
N ALA A 13 9.77 -9.60 11.27
CA ALA A 13 8.38 -9.25 11.02
C ALA A 13 7.91 -7.99 11.78
N ARG A 14 8.27 -7.85 13.07
CA ARG A 14 7.89 -6.67 13.86
C ARG A 14 8.50 -5.39 13.29
N LYS A 15 9.77 -5.42 12.91
CA LYS A 15 10.45 -4.27 12.31
C LYS A 15 9.87 -3.93 10.94
N ALA A 16 9.52 -4.93 10.14
CA ALA A 16 8.85 -4.73 8.86
C ALA A 16 7.49 -4.06 9.04
N PHE A 17 6.67 -4.53 10.00
CA PHE A 17 5.39 -3.91 10.32
C PHE A 17 5.55 -2.45 10.75
N GLU A 18 6.44 -2.16 11.68
CA GLU A 18 6.70 -0.80 12.17
C GLU A 18 7.16 0.13 11.04
N TRP A 19 8.05 -0.33 10.16
CA TRP A 19 8.50 0.44 9.00
C TRP A 19 7.38 0.70 8.00
N CYS A 20 6.57 -0.33 7.65
CA CYS A 20 5.46 -0.20 6.71
C CYS A 20 4.33 0.70 7.21
N THR A 21 4.15 0.82 8.52
CA THR A 21 3.03 1.55 9.14
C THR A 21 3.42 2.89 9.75
N ASN A 22 4.69 3.30 9.66
CA ASN A 22 5.12 4.61 10.17
C ASN A 22 4.60 5.77 9.33
N TYR A 23 4.30 5.54 8.07
CA TYR A 23 3.82 6.48 7.06
C TYR A 23 4.56 7.83 7.07
N SER A 24 5.43 7.99 6.09
CA SER A 24 6.22 9.21 5.87
C SER A 24 5.68 9.99 4.67
N PRO A 25 5.79 11.33 4.67
CA PRO A 25 5.55 12.13 3.46
C PRO A 25 6.41 11.72 2.26
N GLU A 26 7.59 11.14 2.51
CA GLU A 26 8.55 10.72 1.50
C GLU A 26 8.28 9.35 0.88
N ASP A 27 7.31 8.58 1.38
CA ASP A 27 7.01 7.22 0.90
C ASP A 27 6.70 7.18 -0.60
N HIS A 28 6.06 8.20 -1.15
CA HIS A 28 5.77 8.29 -2.58
C HIS A 28 7.03 8.33 -3.44
N ALA A 29 8.06 9.03 -2.99
CA ALA A 29 9.35 9.08 -3.68
C ALA A 29 10.02 7.71 -3.71
N LEU A 30 9.88 6.91 -2.64
CA LEU A 30 10.38 5.52 -2.59
C LEU A 30 9.67 4.60 -3.61
N MET A 31 8.42 4.90 -3.93
CA MET A 31 7.64 4.18 -4.95
C MET A 31 7.82 4.72 -6.37
N GLY A 32 8.67 5.75 -6.56
CA GLY A 32 8.92 6.37 -7.86
C GLY A 32 8.00 7.55 -8.20
N GLU A 33 7.13 7.97 -7.28
CA GLU A 33 6.19 9.08 -7.46
C GLU A 33 6.77 10.38 -6.88
N GLN A 34 7.62 11.05 -7.67
CA GLN A 34 8.38 12.22 -7.23
C GLN A 34 7.51 13.46 -6.94
N ASP A 35 6.40 13.62 -7.65
CA ASP A 35 5.54 14.80 -7.58
C ASP A 35 4.29 14.58 -6.70
N ALA A 36 4.24 13.50 -5.94
CA ALA A 36 3.14 13.21 -5.03
C ALA A 36 3.39 13.82 -3.64
N GLU A 37 2.34 14.38 -3.06
CA GLU A 37 2.36 14.93 -1.71
C GLU A 37 1.50 14.09 -0.78
N ARG A 38 1.95 13.88 0.47
CA ARG A 38 1.20 13.17 1.50
C ARG A 38 1.00 14.02 2.74
N LYS A 39 -0.25 14.14 3.16
CA LYS A 39 -0.63 14.65 4.48
C LYS A 39 -1.10 13.49 5.36
N ILE A 40 -0.60 13.44 6.59
CA ILE A 40 -0.89 12.40 7.56
C ILE A 40 -1.66 13.00 8.72
N SER A 41 -2.83 12.45 9.03
CA SER A 41 -3.65 12.82 10.19
C SER A 41 -3.87 11.59 11.07
N ARG A 42 -3.27 11.57 12.26
CA ARG A 42 -3.40 10.47 13.22
C ARG A 42 -4.53 10.78 14.20
N PHE A 43 -5.58 9.96 14.21
CA PHE A 43 -6.72 10.09 15.12
C PHE A 43 -6.53 9.29 16.41
N SER A 44 -5.77 8.20 16.34
CA SER A 44 -5.37 7.36 17.47
C SER A 44 -4.11 6.58 17.08
N ASP A 45 -3.62 5.75 18.01
CA ASP A 45 -2.49 4.86 17.75
C ASP A 45 -2.77 3.82 16.65
N SER A 46 -4.06 3.56 16.38
CA SER A 46 -4.51 2.55 15.41
C SER A 46 -5.26 3.11 14.21
N THR A 47 -5.52 4.41 14.13
CA THR A 47 -6.35 5.02 13.07
C THR A 47 -5.68 6.24 12.46
N ILE A 48 -5.43 6.18 11.16
CA ILE A 48 -4.73 7.20 10.40
C ILE A 48 -5.55 7.55 9.16
N ILE A 49 -5.65 8.83 8.83
CA ILE A 49 -6.09 9.30 7.52
C ILE A 49 -4.88 9.80 6.75
N LEU A 50 -4.66 9.22 5.58
CA LEU A 50 -3.71 9.70 4.60
C LEU A 50 -4.45 10.50 3.54
N THR A 51 -3.94 11.67 3.19
CA THR A 51 -4.40 12.45 2.05
C THR A 51 -3.24 12.58 1.08
N ASP A 52 -3.33 11.83 -0.03
CA ASP A 52 -2.31 11.79 -1.07
C ASP A 52 -2.78 12.65 -2.25
N THR A 53 -1.96 13.58 -2.67
CA THR A 53 -2.20 14.44 -3.85
C THR A 53 -1.23 14.07 -4.96
N PHE A 54 -1.76 13.70 -6.12
CA PHE A 54 -0.99 13.38 -7.31
C PHE A 54 -1.27 14.43 -8.39
N HIS A 55 -0.27 14.73 -9.19
CA HIS A 55 -0.43 15.64 -10.32
C HIS A 55 -0.49 14.86 -11.63
N VAL A 56 -1.64 14.89 -12.31
CA VAL A 56 -1.82 14.32 -13.65
C VAL A 56 -1.96 15.48 -14.63
N GLY A 57 -0.85 15.83 -15.29
CA GLY A 57 -0.76 17.08 -16.05
C GLY A 57 -0.88 18.29 -15.13
N THR A 58 -1.87 19.18 -15.40
CA THR A 58 -2.14 20.37 -14.57
C THR A 58 -3.19 20.15 -13.49
N ARG A 59 -3.81 18.95 -13.39
CA ARG A 59 -4.88 18.66 -12.43
C ARG A 59 -4.36 17.88 -11.23
N PRO A 60 -4.53 18.39 -10.01
CA PRO A 60 -4.30 17.61 -8.80
C PRO A 60 -5.43 16.58 -8.63
N ILE A 61 -5.07 15.35 -8.31
CA ILE A 61 -5.98 14.28 -7.90
C ILE A 61 -5.71 13.98 -6.44
N GLU A 62 -6.69 14.24 -5.59
CA GLU A 62 -6.61 13.92 -4.17
C GLU A 62 -7.23 12.55 -3.90
N LYS A 63 -6.53 11.74 -3.12
CA LYS A 63 -6.98 10.43 -2.64
C LYS A 63 -6.88 10.39 -1.13
N GLN A 64 -8.01 10.24 -0.46
CA GLN A 64 -8.03 10.01 0.98
C GLN A 64 -8.16 8.52 1.28
N LYS A 65 -7.39 8.06 2.26
CA LYS A 65 -7.36 6.67 2.71
C LYS A 65 -7.51 6.60 4.22
N LEU A 66 -8.41 5.75 4.68
CA LEU A 66 -8.48 5.36 6.08
C LEU A 66 -7.58 4.15 6.30
N VAL A 67 -6.58 4.29 7.14
CA VAL A 67 -5.70 3.19 7.55
C VAL A 67 -6.05 2.78 8.98
N GLN A 68 -6.25 1.47 9.19
CA GLN A 68 -6.49 0.89 10.50
C GLN A 68 -5.41 -0.15 10.80
N LEU A 69 -4.75 0.01 11.94
CA LEU A 69 -3.62 -0.79 12.38
C LEU A 69 -4.05 -1.80 13.45
N TYR A 70 -3.54 -3.02 13.35
CA TYR A 70 -3.69 -4.11 14.33
C TYR A 70 -2.30 -4.65 14.68
N PRO A 71 -1.53 -3.93 15.54
CA PRO A 71 -0.11 -4.23 15.79
C PRO A 71 0.17 -5.61 16.37
N ASP A 72 -0.73 -6.11 17.21
CA ASP A 72 -0.57 -7.45 17.81
C ASP A 72 -0.70 -8.57 16.78
N MET A 73 -1.38 -8.30 15.67
CA MET A 73 -1.56 -9.22 14.55
C MET A 73 -0.57 -8.97 13.41
N LEU A 74 0.24 -7.92 13.48
CA LEU A 74 1.09 -7.42 12.37
C LEU A 74 0.28 -7.24 11.07
N PHE A 75 -0.93 -6.72 11.21
CA PHE A 75 -1.93 -6.58 10.16
C PHE A 75 -2.42 -5.14 10.09
N TRP A 76 -2.73 -4.67 8.90
CA TRP A 76 -3.45 -3.40 8.72
C TRP A 76 -4.29 -3.42 7.45
N THR A 77 -5.21 -2.46 7.39
CA THR A 77 -6.07 -2.22 6.24
C THR A 77 -5.95 -0.79 5.75
N SER A 78 -6.19 -0.59 4.48
CA SER A 78 -6.36 0.74 3.88
C SER A 78 -7.66 0.75 3.07
N THR A 79 -8.57 1.66 3.39
CA THR A 79 -9.81 1.88 2.66
C THR A 79 -9.74 3.22 1.94
N HIS A 80 -9.91 3.25 0.64
CA HIS A 80 -9.98 4.49 -0.11
C HIS A 80 -11.32 5.18 0.11
N LEU A 81 -11.31 6.40 0.61
CA LEU A 81 -12.52 7.18 0.90
C LEU A 81 -12.92 8.06 -0.27
N THR A 82 -11.96 8.52 -1.07
CA THR A 82 -12.17 9.39 -2.22
C THR A 82 -11.30 8.97 -3.41
N GLY A 83 -11.51 9.60 -4.54
CA GLY A 83 -10.73 9.37 -5.76
C GLY A 83 -11.28 8.24 -6.65
N PRO A 84 -10.58 7.89 -7.74
CA PRO A 84 -11.03 6.91 -8.74
C PRO A 84 -11.25 5.50 -8.19
N ALA A 85 -10.50 5.13 -7.14
CA ALA A 85 -10.60 3.84 -6.48
C ALA A 85 -11.42 3.89 -5.17
N LYS A 86 -12.37 4.83 -5.05
CA LYS A 86 -13.20 5.00 -3.86
C LYS A 86 -13.85 3.67 -3.43
N TYR A 87 -13.81 3.39 -2.12
CA TYR A 87 -14.28 2.16 -1.48
C TYR A 87 -13.46 0.90 -1.77
N SER A 88 -12.40 0.99 -2.56
CA SER A 88 -11.42 -0.10 -2.63
C SER A 88 -10.77 -0.32 -1.28
N GLN A 89 -10.52 -1.59 -0.96
CA GLN A 89 -9.88 -1.99 0.28
C GLN A 89 -8.62 -2.78 0.00
N PHE A 90 -7.60 -2.52 0.80
CA PHE A 90 -6.32 -3.21 0.72
C PHE A 90 -5.99 -3.75 2.10
N LEU A 91 -5.59 -5.01 2.13
CA LEU A 91 -5.27 -5.75 3.35
C LEU A 91 -3.82 -6.19 3.29
N TYR A 92 -3.14 -6.06 4.42
CA TYR A 92 -1.72 -6.30 4.55
C TYR A 92 -1.48 -7.14 5.79
N GLN A 93 -0.89 -8.31 5.61
CA GLN A 93 -0.49 -9.19 6.71
C GLN A 93 0.99 -9.47 6.65
N ILE A 94 1.73 -9.15 7.71
CA ILE A 94 3.13 -9.55 7.82
C ILE A 94 3.22 -10.85 8.64
N THR A 95 3.98 -11.80 8.12
CA THR A 95 4.24 -13.08 8.76
C THR A 95 5.75 -13.31 8.84
N ALA A 96 6.23 -13.75 10.00
CA ALA A 96 7.63 -14.14 10.18
C ALA A 96 7.90 -15.43 9.39
N GLU A 97 9.05 -15.48 8.70
CA GLU A 97 9.58 -16.70 8.11
C GLU A 97 10.60 -17.34 9.06
N ASP A 98 11.44 -16.50 9.69
CA ASP A 98 12.40 -16.83 10.72
C ASP A 98 12.70 -15.58 11.59
N GLU A 99 13.79 -15.59 12.37
CA GLU A 99 14.16 -14.48 13.25
C GLU A 99 14.56 -13.21 12.48
N ASP A 100 15.10 -13.35 11.28
CA ASP A 100 15.67 -12.27 10.47
C ASP A 100 14.90 -11.99 9.17
N ALA A 101 13.86 -12.77 8.88
CA ALA A 101 13.09 -12.64 7.64
C ALA A 101 11.60 -12.72 7.87
N SER A 102 10.87 -12.04 6.99
CA SER A 102 9.43 -12.01 6.97
C SER A 102 8.90 -11.86 5.53
N HIS A 103 7.60 -11.95 5.39
CA HIS A 103 6.94 -11.56 4.15
C HIS A 103 5.64 -10.84 4.43
N ILE A 104 5.20 -10.05 3.46
CA ILE A 104 3.87 -9.48 3.42
C ILE A 104 2.99 -10.28 2.47
N ASP A 105 1.80 -10.64 2.93
CA ASP A 105 0.68 -11.06 2.09
C ASP A 105 -0.22 -9.85 1.86
N PHE A 106 -0.33 -9.46 0.60
CA PHE A 106 -1.14 -8.33 0.15
C PHE A 106 -2.39 -8.83 -0.55
N SER A 107 -3.54 -8.27 -0.21
CA SER A 107 -4.80 -8.48 -0.92
C SER A 107 -5.45 -7.16 -1.28
N GLY A 108 -5.76 -6.96 -2.56
CA GLY A 108 -6.49 -5.82 -3.07
C GLY A 108 -7.92 -6.18 -3.48
N LEU A 109 -8.89 -5.49 -2.90
CA LEU A 109 -10.30 -5.50 -3.29
C LEU A 109 -10.59 -4.19 -4.01
N PHE A 110 -10.36 -4.18 -5.32
CA PHE A 110 -10.44 -2.96 -6.12
C PHE A 110 -11.83 -2.74 -6.71
N LEU A 111 -12.35 -1.52 -6.56
CA LEU A 111 -13.57 -1.03 -7.19
C LEU A 111 -13.21 0.05 -8.20
N ASP A 112 -13.64 -0.13 -9.44
CA ASP A 112 -13.44 0.84 -10.52
C ASP A 112 -14.74 1.56 -10.81
N TYR A 113 -14.72 2.90 -10.70
CA TYR A 113 -15.85 3.78 -11.02
C TYR A 113 -15.65 4.55 -12.34
N THR A 114 -14.54 4.31 -13.03
CA THR A 114 -14.22 5.01 -14.28
C THR A 114 -14.83 4.34 -15.52
N HIS A 115 -15.25 3.09 -15.39
CA HIS A 115 -15.83 2.28 -16.45
C HIS A 115 -17.27 1.86 -16.12
N GLU A 116 -18.19 1.97 -17.06
CA GLU A 116 -19.63 1.68 -16.82
C GLU A 116 -19.89 0.21 -16.51
N LYS A 117 -19.28 -0.70 -17.23
CA LYS A 117 -19.27 -2.15 -16.96
C LYS A 117 -18.08 -2.79 -17.65
N LEU A 118 -17.22 -3.45 -16.89
CA LEU A 118 -16.18 -4.30 -17.43
C LEU A 118 -16.75 -5.69 -17.73
N SER A 119 -16.40 -6.25 -18.90
CA SER A 119 -16.57 -7.67 -19.16
C SER A 119 -15.62 -8.45 -18.21
N LYS A 120 -15.90 -9.74 -18.03
CA LYS A 120 -15.05 -10.61 -17.21
C LYS A 120 -13.58 -10.58 -17.67
N ALA A 121 -13.34 -10.65 -18.97
CA ALA A 121 -11.99 -10.62 -19.54
C ALA A 121 -11.26 -9.27 -19.30
N GLU A 122 -11.97 -8.14 -19.38
CA GLU A 122 -11.42 -6.83 -19.07
C GLU A 122 -11.11 -6.69 -17.57
N ALA A 123 -11.99 -7.18 -16.70
CA ALA A 123 -11.76 -7.20 -15.27
C ALA A 123 -10.55 -8.07 -14.87
N GLU A 124 -10.35 -9.22 -15.51
CA GLU A 124 -9.19 -10.09 -15.33
C GLU A 124 -7.90 -9.37 -15.74
N LYS A 125 -7.86 -8.77 -16.93
CA LYS A 125 -6.70 -8.00 -17.41
C LYS A 125 -6.35 -6.82 -16.51
N LEU A 126 -7.36 -6.09 -16.03
CA LEU A 126 -7.16 -4.98 -15.10
C LEU A 126 -6.64 -5.48 -13.76
N SER A 127 -7.16 -6.60 -13.26
CA SER A 127 -6.68 -7.24 -12.04
C SER A 127 -5.21 -7.66 -12.13
N GLU A 128 -4.81 -8.27 -13.24
CA GLU A 128 -3.41 -8.63 -13.52
C GLU A 128 -2.50 -7.40 -13.58
N LYS A 129 -2.95 -6.33 -14.24
CA LYS A 129 -2.21 -5.08 -14.33
C LYS A 129 -2.00 -4.46 -12.95
N LEU A 130 -3.06 -4.34 -12.15
CA LEU A 130 -2.99 -3.78 -10.79
C LEU A 130 -2.09 -4.63 -9.89
N CYS A 131 -2.20 -5.95 -9.97
CA CYS A 131 -1.34 -6.87 -9.23
C CYS A 131 0.14 -6.67 -9.58
N LYS A 132 0.46 -6.49 -10.86
CA LYS A 132 1.82 -6.22 -11.32
C LYS A 132 2.33 -4.88 -10.80
N GLU A 133 1.55 -3.80 -10.97
CA GLU A 133 1.93 -2.45 -10.53
C GLU A 133 2.19 -2.40 -9.02
N ASP A 134 1.28 -2.92 -8.22
CA ASP A 134 1.43 -2.95 -6.76
C ASP A 134 2.60 -3.84 -6.33
N SER A 135 2.79 -5.01 -6.93
CA SER A 135 3.92 -5.89 -6.61
C SER A 135 5.27 -5.25 -6.95
N GLU A 136 5.36 -4.48 -8.03
CA GLU A 136 6.57 -3.73 -8.38
C GLU A 136 6.84 -2.60 -7.38
N ALA A 137 5.82 -1.86 -6.96
CA ALA A 137 5.94 -0.85 -5.90
C ALA A 137 6.43 -1.47 -4.59
N TRP A 138 5.88 -2.61 -4.18
CA TRP A 138 6.31 -3.31 -2.97
C TRP A 138 7.73 -3.87 -3.03
N LYS A 139 8.24 -4.23 -4.22
CA LYS A 139 9.66 -4.57 -4.40
C LYS A 139 10.58 -3.37 -4.14
N LEU A 140 10.17 -2.17 -4.54
CA LEU A 140 10.92 -0.94 -4.25
C LEU A 140 10.90 -0.62 -2.76
N LEU A 141 9.73 -0.73 -2.12
CA LEU A 141 9.59 -0.53 -0.68
C LEU A 141 10.41 -1.55 0.12
N ALA A 142 10.43 -2.82 -0.28
CA ALA A 142 11.25 -3.86 0.36
C ALA A 142 12.74 -3.49 0.34
N LYS A 143 13.26 -3.06 -0.81
CA LYS A 143 14.66 -2.62 -0.93
C LYS A 143 14.96 -1.39 -0.08
N ALA A 144 14.03 -0.43 -0.01
CA ALA A 144 14.19 0.76 0.82
C ALA A 144 14.21 0.39 2.31
N MET A 145 13.30 -0.47 2.75
CA MET A 145 13.22 -0.99 4.12
C MET A 145 14.52 -1.70 4.52
N GLU A 146 14.99 -2.62 3.69
CA GLU A 146 16.24 -3.36 3.93
C GLU A 146 17.43 -2.41 4.05
N LYS A 147 17.50 -1.42 3.15
CA LYS A 147 18.56 -0.39 3.22
C LYS A 147 18.49 0.44 4.50
N ASP A 148 17.30 0.78 4.98
CA ASP A 148 17.12 1.60 6.18
C ASP A 148 17.41 0.82 7.46
N LEU A 149 16.95 -0.43 7.54
CA LEU A 149 17.02 -1.25 8.75
C LEU A 149 18.31 -2.09 8.84
N CYS A 150 18.98 -2.36 7.72
CA CYS A 150 20.27 -3.10 7.70
C CYS A 150 21.50 -2.18 7.65
N LYS A 151 21.33 -0.87 7.73
CA LYS A 151 22.44 0.06 7.98
C LYS A 151 22.89 -0.12 9.44
N LYS A 152 23.90 -0.95 9.62
CA LYS A 152 24.71 -1.01 10.85
C LYS A 152 25.87 -0.03 10.77
#